data_4d7858ce450d156aa79c34d19ece5a71
#
_entry.id   4d7858ce450d156aa79c34d19ece5a71
#
_cell.length_a   1.000
_cell.length_b   1.000
_cell.length_c   1.000
_cell.angle_alpha   90.00
_cell.angle_beta   90.00
_cell.angle_gamma   90.00
#
_symmetry.space_group_name_H-M   'P 1'
#
loop_
_entity.id
_entity.type
_entity.pdbx_description
1 polymer ?
#
loop_
_entity_poly.entity_id
_entity_poly.type
_entity_poly.pdbx_seq_one_letter_code
_entity_poly.pdbx_strand_id
1 'polypeptide(L)'
;ASDITEFQESLQDIHAPGLNIMYGDKEGNIAWWATAKLYQMPDSAQTKLIMDGSNGAYEPLRFLEFSENPSAVNPPWNYVYSANNQPDSIAGMQYPGYYLPENRAKRIVELLDGIDDWDKNAMMIMITDATSLVNVEISRNLTKLVNVKKLSEDDINLLDKLSAWDGDAHLKSVEATVFHRWIYFFLKNTFEDELGPELFQQFLTTHFHKRLIAPMAQKKESVWWDNALTEETIENKKDIVLSSFVMALESLKEELGESSSKWTWDKVHTLEHGHPIGQVDMFRSFFNVGPFPVDGTREVINNMFFTYTADGQNKVSSGPSTRRIVDFSDIENSVSILPTGQSGNPFSPY
;
A
#
# COMPACT_ATOMS: atom_id res chain seq x y z
N ALA A 1 11.03 30.14 11.37
CA ALA A 1 12.02 29.41 12.16
C ALA A 1 13.36 29.47 11.45
N SER A 2 14.41 29.75 12.18
CA SER A 2 15.78 29.86 11.67
C SER A 2 16.61 28.59 11.97
N ASP A 3 16.15 27.76 12.88
CA ASP A 3 16.79 26.51 13.28
C ASP A 3 15.76 25.45 13.71
N ILE A 4 16.23 24.25 14.02
CA ILE A 4 15.38 23.11 14.43
C ILE A 4 14.58 23.39 15.70
N THR A 5 15.13 24.18 16.65
CA THR A 5 14.46 24.48 17.92
C THR A 5 13.27 25.40 17.72
N GLU A 6 13.45 26.52 17.01
CA GLU A 6 12.36 27.43 16.64
C GLU A 6 11.33 26.73 15.75
N PHE A 7 11.78 25.83 14.86
CA PHE A 7 10.87 25.04 14.03
C PHE A 7 10.00 24.15 14.89
N GLN A 8 10.58 23.37 15.82
CA GLN A 8 9.85 22.51 16.73
C GLN A 8 8.86 23.30 17.61
N GLU A 9 9.27 24.46 18.12
CA GLU A 9 8.38 25.33 18.90
C GLU A 9 7.14 25.75 18.08
N SER A 10 7.32 26.10 16.81
CA SER A 10 6.22 26.51 15.94
C SER A 10 5.24 25.37 15.61
N LEU A 11 5.65 24.10 15.71
CA LEU A 11 4.78 22.97 15.46
C LEU A 11 3.71 22.76 16.54
N GLN A 12 3.91 23.30 17.73
CA GLN A 12 2.96 23.18 18.85
C GLN A 12 1.62 23.88 18.56
N ASP A 13 1.63 24.86 17.66
CA ASP A 13 0.42 25.60 17.24
C ASP A 13 -0.42 24.86 16.18
N ILE A 14 0.08 23.71 15.67
CA ILE A 14 -0.66 22.90 14.73
C ILE A 14 -1.62 21.97 15.48
N HIS A 15 -2.89 22.32 15.50
CA HIS A 15 -3.91 21.55 16.21
C HIS A 15 -4.61 20.50 15.33
N ALA A 16 -4.91 20.85 14.08
CA ALA A 16 -5.57 19.97 13.11
C ALA A 16 -5.35 20.48 11.66
N PRO A 17 -5.34 19.58 10.65
CA PRO A 17 -5.34 18.13 10.76
C PRO A 17 -4.02 17.59 11.32
N GLY A 18 -4.01 16.31 11.76
CA GLY A 18 -2.78 15.63 12.14
C GLY A 18 -1.88 15.42 10.92
N LEU A 19 -0.62 15.80 11.03
CA LEU A 19 0.37 15.71 9.95
C LEU A 19 1.66 15.04 10.45
N ASN A 20 2.30 14.30 9.58
CA ASN A 20 3.70 13.89 9.76
C ASN A 20 4.58 14.99 9.15
N ILE A 21 5.30 15.71 9.98
CA ILE A 21 6.22 16.75 9.55
C ILE A 21 7.65 16.22 9.64
N MET A 22 8.36 16.30 8.53
CA MET A 22 9.77 15.96 8.44
C MET A 22 10.60 17.22 8.29
N TYR A 23 11.78 17.21 8.89
CA TYR A 23 12.75 18.30 8.89
C TYR A 23 14.12 17.78 8.47
N GLY A 24 14.84 18.59 7.74
CA GLY A 24 16.26 18.45 7.47
C GLY A 24 16.89 19.83 7.26
N ASP A 25 18.14 20.00 7.63
CA ASP A 25 18.90 21.24 7.41
C ASP A 25 20.34 20.98 6.95
N LYS A 26 21.02 22.05 6.56
CA LYS A 26 22.43 22.01 6.13
C LYS A 26 23.43 21.77 7.25
N GLU A 27 23.03 21.92 8.50
CA GLU A 27 23.81 21.58 9.69
C GLU A 27 23.80 20.08 9.99
N GLY A 28 23.02 19.28 9.24
CA GLY A 28 22.92 17.82 9.34
C GLY A 28 21.86 17.36 10.34
N ASN A 29 20.99 18.25 10.81
CA ASN A 29 19.87 17.84 11.65
C ASN A 29 18.77 17.20 10.80
N ILE A 30 18.20 16.12 11.33
CA ILE A 30 17.02 15.44 10.78
C ILE A 30 16.00 15.21 11.89
N ALA A 31 14.72 15.38 11.57
CA ALA A 31 13.68 15.11 12.54
C ALA A 31 12.35 14.73 11.88
N TRP A 32 11.50 14.09 12.68
CA TRP A 32 10.11 13.80 12.39
C TRP A 32 9.24 14.04 13.61
N TRP A 33 8.08 14.69 13.42
CA TRP A 33 7.06 14.87 14.44
C TRP A 33 5.67 14.52 13.90
N ALA A 34 4.89 13.80 14.68
CA ALA A 34 3.46 13.71 14.49
C ALA A 34 2.81 14.95 15.12
N THR A 35 2.42 15.92 14.28
CA THR A 35 1.77 17.14 14.75
C THR A 35 0.27 16.95 14.84
N ALA A 36 -0.34 17.51 15.77
CA ALA A 36 -1.73 17.80 16.08
C ALA A 36 -1.92 17.89 17.57
N LYS A 37 -3.07 18.35 18.00
CA LYS A 37 -3.49 18.21 19.38
C LYS A 37 -4.04 16.80 19.60
N LEU A 38 -3.13 15.84 19.83
CA LEU A 38 -3.48 14.45 20.06
C LEU A 38 -4.15 14.27 21.44
N TYR A 39 -4.78 13.14 21.65
CA TYR A 39 -5.53 12.87 22.86
C TYR A 39 -5.36 11.41 23.30
N GLN A 40 -5.51 11.20 24.61
CA GLN A 40 -5.49 9.89 25.23
C GLN A 40 -6.91 9.35 25.31
N MET A 41 -7.12 8.14 24.81
CA MET A 41 -8.39 7.40 24.96
C MET A 41 -8.32 6.49 26.18
N PRO A 42 -9.50 6.09 26.74
CA PRO A 42 -9.56 4.98 27.68
C PRO A 42 -9.00 3.69 27.07
N ASP A 43 -8.36 2.84 27.87
CA ASP A 43 -7.80 1.56 27.41
C ASP A 43 -8.84 0.61 26.77
N SER A 44 -10.10 0.74 27.18
CA SER A 44 -11.24 -0.01 26.60
C SER A 44 -11.69 0.50 25.25
N ALA A 45 -11.25 1.66 24.80
CA ALA A 45 -11.67 2.26 23.55
C ALA A 45 -11.04 1.55 22.34
N GLN A 46 -11.89 1.17 21.40
CA GLN A 46 -11.49 0.56 20.13
C GLN A 46 -11.71 1.56 18.99
N THR A 47 -10.79 2.52 18.85
CA THR A 47 -10.91 3.67 17.91
C THR A 47 -11.05 3.27 16.43
N LYS A 48 -10.87 1.98 16.10
CA LYS A 48 -11.08 1.41 14.77
C LYS A 48 -12.51 0.88 14.54
N LEU A 49 -13.33 0.89 15.57
CA LEU A 49 -14.73 0.42 15.55
C LEU A 49 -15.69 1.56 15.89
N ILE A 50 -16.96 1.37 15.55
CA ILE A 50 -18.03 2.25 16.01
C ILE A 50 -18.22 2.01 17.51
N MET A 51 -18.08 3.06 18.32
CA MET A 51 -18.22 3.02 19.76
C MET A 51 -19.56 3.63 20.18
N ASP A 52 -20.12 3.13 21.28
CA ASP A 52 -21.34 3.70 21.88
C ASP A 52 -20.99 5.02 22.58
N GLY A 53 -21.43 6.14 22.01
CA GLY A 53 -21.23 7.48 22.58
C GLY A 53 -22.33 7.91 23.56
N SER A 54 -23.31 7.07 23.87
CA SER A 54 -24.49 7.47 24.67
C SER A 54 -24.20 7.66 26.17
N ASN A 55 -23.12 7.06 26.67
CA ASN A 55 -22.81 7.00 28.11
C ASN A 55 -21.49 7.67 28.51
N GLY A 56 -20.75 8.25 27.54
CA GLY A 56 -19.47 8.92 27.80
C GLY A 56 -18.28 7.99 28.11
N ALA A 57 -18.45 6.66 28.06
CA ALA A 57 -17.42 5.69 28.44
C ALA A 57 -16.17 5.74 27.52
N TYR A 58 -16.32 6.27 26.32
CA TYR A 58 -15.28 6.35 25.31
C TYR A 58 -14.86 7.80 24.96
N GLU A 59 -15.20 8.74 25.84
CA GLU A 59 -14.71 10.12 25.69
C GLU A 59 -13.19 10.20 25.90
N PRO A 60 -12.48 11.07 25.17
CA PRO A 60 -11.06 11.33 25.42
C PRO A 60 -10.81 11.73 26.87
N LEU A 61 -9.81 11.12 27.51
CA LEU A 61 -9.47 11.40 28.90
C LEU A 61 -8.80 12.78 29.05
N ARG A 62 -7.92 13.14 28.11
CA ARG A 62 -7.22 14.42 28.07
C ARG A 62 -6.60 14.65 26.71
N PHE A 63 -6.22 15.88 26.42
CA PHE A 63 -5.27 16.17 25.35
C PHE A 63 -3.83 15.91 25.83
N LEU A 64 -2.98 15.50 24.88
CA LEU A 64 -1.56 15.31 25.13
C LEU A 64 -0.84 16.66 25.04
N GLU A 65 0.22 16.79 25.85
CA GLU A 65 1.21 17.83 25.61
C GLU A 65 2.00 17.51 24.33
N PHE A 66 2.51 18.52 23.62
CA PHE A 66 3.23 18.28 22.37
C PHE A 66 4.44 17.37 22.54
N SER A 67 5.12 17.42 23.69
CA SER A 67 6.23 16.53 24.03
C SER A 67 5.85 15.04 24.17
N GLU A 68 4.57 14.74 24.31
CA GLU A 68 4.04 13.37 24.37
C GLU A 68 3.65 12.84 22.98
N ASN A 69 3.66 13.70 21.95
CA ASN A 69 3.41 13.29 20.58
C ASN A 69 4.58 12.46 20.04
N PRO A 70 4.32 11.46 19.16
CA PRO A 70 5.39 10.71 18.53
C PRO A 70 6.36 11.61 17.79
N SER A 71 7.65 11.41 18.03
CA SER A 71 8.71 12.19 17.40
C SER A 71 10.04 11.46 17.39
N ALA A 72 10.93 11.85 16.51
CA ALA A 72 12.33 11.46 16.49
C ALA A 72 13.17 12.66 16.04
N VAL A 73 14.17 13.02 16.83
CA VAL A 73 15.09 14.13 16.54
C VAL A 73 16.51 13.60 16.59
N ASN A 74 17.26 13.73 15.51
CA ASN A 74 18.63 13.23 15.37
C ASN A 74 18.79 11.79 15.91
N PRO A 75 17.97 10.83 15.44
CA PRO A 75 18.02 9.47 15.96
C PRO A 75 19.37 8.80 15.62
N PRO A 76 19.87 7.89 16.48
CA PRO A 76 21.20 7.29 16.32
C PRO A 76 21.34 6.38 15.08
N TRP A 77 20.24 6.02 14.42
CA TRP A 77 20.20 5.29 13.15
C TRP A 77 20.25 6.17 11.89
N ASN A 78 20.38 7.50 12.06
CA ASN A 78 20.63 8.49 11.00
C ASN A 78 19.56 8.65 9.91
N TYR A 79 18.33 8.26 10.14
CA TYR A 79 17.21 8.54 9.24
C TYR A 79 15.89 8.72 9.98
N VAL A 80 14.93 9.39 9.34
CA VAL A 80 13.52 9.45 9.74
C VAL A 80 12.62 9.13 8.55
N TYR A 81 11.48 8.52 8.81
CA TYR A 81 10.54 8.16 7.75
C TYR A 81 9.08 8.21 8.24
N SER A 82 8.16 8.24 7.30
CA SER A 82 6.73 7.99 7.53
C SER A 82 6.13 7.27 6.32
N ALA A 83 5.37 6.22 6.60
CA ALA A 83 4.65 5.44 5.60
C ALA A 83 3.17 5.24 5.99
N ASN A 84 2.61 6.17 6.77
CA ASN A 84 1.26 6.09 7.36
C ASN A 84 1.07 4.89 8.30
N ASN A 85 2.15 4.21 8.71
CA ASN A 85 2.14 3.16 9.72
C ASN A 85 1.94 3.76 11.12
N GLN A 86 1.49 2.92 12.06
CA GLN A 86 1.35 3.33 13.45
C GLN A 86 2.74 3.64 14.04
N PRO A 87 2.93 4.81 14.69
CA PRO A 87 4.17 5.12 15.37
C PRO A 87 4.32 4.28 16.64
N ASP A 88 5.55 4.15 17.11
CA ASP A 88 5.84 3.54 18.39
C ASP A 88 5.26 4.37 19.54
N SER A 89 4.99 3.70 20.66
CA SER A 89 4.49 4.34 21.86
C SER A 89 5.62 5.07 22.57
N ILE A 90 5.52 6.41 22.71
CA ILE A 90 6.48 7.20 23.50
C ILE A 90 6.09 7.21 24.98
N ALA A 91 4.79 7.37 25.28
CA ALA A 91 4.28 7.48 26.65
C ALA A 91 3.65 6.17 27.15
N GLY A 92 3.98 5.03 26.57
CA GLY A 92 3.42 3.73 26.93
C GLY A 92 1.95 3.53 26.51
N MET A 93 1.41 4.44 25.71
CA MET A 93 0.02 4.38 25.23
C MET A 93 -0.01 4.17 23.72
N GLN A 94 -1.09 3.53 23.22
CA GLN A 94 -1.39 3.50 21.81
C GLN A 94 -2.01 4.81 21.37
N TYR A 95 -1.43 5.45 20.36
CA TYR A 95 -2.04 6.64 19.76
C TYR A 95 -3.30 6.25 18.97
N PRO A 96 -4.43 6.94 19.21
CA PRO A 96 -5.66 6.67 18.49
C PRO A 96 -5.50 7.05 17.01
N GLY A 97 -6.12 6.27 16.12
CA GLY A 97 -6.10 6.56 14.70
C GLY A 97 -6.23 5.32 13.83
N TYR A 98 -6.34 5.57 12.54
CA TYR A 98 -6.44 4.55 11.52
C TYR A 98 -5.17 4.52 10.67
N TYR A 99 -4.24 3.68 11.06
CA TYR A 99 -2.93 3.57 10.41
C TYR A 99 -2.94 2.52 9.29
N LEU A 100 -2.10 2.69 8.28
CA LEU A 100 -1.91 1.71 7.21
C LEU A 100 -1.05 0.52 7.68
N PRO A 101 -1.10 -0.62 6.97
CA PRO A 101 -0.18 -1.73 7.19
C PRO A 101 1.28 -1.31 6.98
N GLU A 102 2.19 -2.04 7.62
CA GLU A 102 3.63 -1.71 7.68
C GLU A 102 4.44 -2.10 6.41
N ASN A 103 3.77 -2.50 5.33
CA ASN A 103 4.44 -2.99 4.11
C ASN A 103 5.53 -2.02 3.62
N ARG A 104 5.15 -0.75 3.40
CA ARG A 104 6.09 0.30 2.94
C ARG A 104 7.12 0.64 4.00
N ALA A 105 6.69 0.73 5.26
CA ALA A 105 7.56 1.02 6.39
C ALA A 105 8.71 0.00 6.49
N LYS A 106 8.39 -1.30 6.43
CA LYS A 106 9.39 -2.37 6.48
C LYS A 106 10.39 -2.27 5.33
N ARG A 107 9.91 -1.97 4.12
CA ARG A 107 10.81 -1.82 2.96
C ARG A 107 11.68 -0.58 3.05
N ILE A 108 11.15 0.54 3.55
CA ILE A 108 11.92 1.77 3.79
C ILE A 108 13.06 1.49 4.78
N VAL A 109 12.75 0.85 5.91
CA VAL A 109 13.76 0.51 6.93
C VAL A 109 14.80 -0.46 6.36
N GLU A 110 14.38 -1.50 5.63
CA GLU A 110 15.32 -2.45 5.00
C GLU A 110 16.31 -1.76 4.05
N LEU A 111 15.84 -0.76 3.29
CA LEU A 111 16.69 -0.02 2.35
C LEU A 111 17.59 0.99 3.02
N LEU A 112 17.14 1.61 4.12
CA LEU A 112 17.90 2.64 4.83
C LEU A 112 18.85 2.08 5.87
N ASP A 113 18.49 0.95 6.48
CA ASP A 113 19.23 0.39 7.62
C ASP A 113 20.64 -0.08 7.22
N GLY A 114 21.64 0.38 7.96
CA GLY A 114 23.03 0.03 7.73
C GLY A 114 23.70 0.69 6.51
N ILE A 115 23.04 1.67 5.88
CA ILE A 115 23.59 2.44 4.75
C ILE A 115 23.73 3.91 5.16
N ASP A 116 24.97 4.40 5.24
CA ASP A 116 25.28 5.79 5.63
C ASP A 116 25.65 6.68 4.43
N ASP A 117 25.83 6.10 3.24
CA ASP A 117 26.31 6.80 2.03
C ASP A 117 25.15 6.98 1.03
N TRP A 118 24.22 7.85 1.39
CA TRP A 118 23.06 8.20 0.55
C TRP A 118 23.34 9.45 -0.27
N ASP A 119 23.24 9.32 -1.61
CA ASP A 119 23.24 10.44 -2.54
C ASP A 119 21.86 10.63 -3.21
N LYS A 120 21.75 11.65 -4.01
CA LYS A 120 20.56 11.97 -4.79
C LYS A 120 20.13 10.81 -5.71
N ASN A 121 21.09 10.09 -6.33
CA ASN A 121 20.80 9.01 -7.27
C ASN A 121 20.27 7.77 -6.53
N ALA A 122 20.87 7.43 -5.40
CA ALA A 122 20.38 6.35 -4.54
C ALA A 122 18.95 6.64 -4.06
N MET A 123 18.64 7.88 -3.66
CA MET A 123 17.28 8.29 -3.32
C MET A 123 16.32 8.22 -4.50
N MET A 124 16.75 8.58 -5.72
CA MET A 124 15.92 8.44 -6.93
C MET A 124 15.55 6.98 -7.20
N ILE A 125 16.47 6.05 -6.98
CA ILE A 125 16.21 4.61 -7.09
C ILE A 125 15.24 4.17 -5.99
N MET A 126 15.47 4.56 -4.74
CA MET A 126 14.63 4.18 -3.61
C MET A 126 13.18 4.64 -3.76
N ILE A 127 12.92 5.88 -4.16
CA ILE A 127 11.55 6.39 -4.31
C ILE A 127 10.76 5.74 -5.45
N THR A 128 11.42 4.96 -6.30
CA THR A 128 10.81 4.17 -7.38
C THR A 128 10.80 2.67 -7.09
N ASP A 129 11.22 2.26 -5.90
CA ASP A 129 11.22 0.83 -5.50
C ASP A 129 9.80 0.25 -5.54
N ALA A 130 9.65 -0.86 -6.27
CA ALA A 130 8.39 -1.54 -6.52
C ALA A 130 8.24 -2.85 -5.73
N THR A 131 9.13 -3.11 -4.77
CA THR A 131 9.24 -4.39 -4.05
C THR A 131 8.38 -4.41 -2.78
N SER A 132 7.69 -5.52 -2.55
CA SER A 132 6.93 -5.77 -1.32
C SER A 132 7.35 -7.08 -0.65
N LEU A 133 8.05 -7.00 0.47
CA LEU A 133 8.41 -8.16 1.27
C LEU A 133 7.17 -8.87 1.87
N VAL A 134 6.13 -8.11 2.18
CA VAL A 134 4.88 -8.66 2.70
C VAL A 134 4.16 -9.48 1.62
N ASN A 135 4.18 -9.04 0.36
CA ASN A 135 3.62 -9.84 -0.74
C ASN A 135 4.40 -11.13 -0.95
N VAL A 136 5.73 -11.11 -0.77
CA VAL A 136 6.58 -12.32 -0.76
C VAL A 136 6.14 -13.29 0.33
N GLU A 137 5.93 -12.80 1.54
CA GLU A 137 5.48 -13.60 2.66
C GLU A 137 4.09 -14.20 2.40
N ILE A 138 3.14 -13.41 1.91
CA ILE A 138 1.80 -13.87 1.53
C ILE A 138 1.91 -14.95 0.47
N SER A 139 2.64 -14.70 -0.62
CA SER A 139 2.84 -15.64 -1.72
C SER A 139 3.38 -16.98 -1.21
N ARG A 140 4.44 -16.95 -0.41
CA ARG A 140 5.05 -18.16 0.19
C ARG A 140 4.11 -18.90 1.14
N ASN A 141 3.26 -18.21 1.87
CA ASN A 141 2.28 -18.83 2.76
C ASN A 141 1.14 -19.51 1.98
N LEU A 142 0.69 -18.92 0.90
CA LEU A 142 -0.37 -19.49 0.06
C LEU A 142 0.15 -20.64 -0.83
N THR A 143 1.31 -20.49 -1.48
CA THR A 143 1.86 -21.50 -2.37
C THR A 143 2.10 -22.84 -1.67
N LYS A 144 2.52 -22.84 -0.39
CA LYS A 144 2.71 -24.05 0.43
C LYS A 144 1.43 -24.85 0.66
N LEU A 145 0.26 -24.23 0.50
CA LEU A 145 -1.03 -24.88 0.75
C LEU A 145 -1.67 -25.48 -0.49
N VAL A 146 -1.17 -25.11 -1.69
CA VAL A 146 -1.71 -25.60 -2.96
C VAL A 146 -1.39 -27.07 -3.17
N ASN A 147 -2.42 -27.86 -3.46
CA ASN A 147 -2.25 -29.27 -3.80
C ASN A 147 -1.84 -29.44 -5.26
N VAL A 148 -0.54 -29.56 -5.52
CA VAL A 148 0.05 -29.68 -6.87
C VAL A 148 -0.47 -30.85 -7.68
N LYS A 149 -1.00 -31.92 -7.05
CA LYS A 149 -1.58 -33.08 -7.75
C LYS A 149 -2.81 -32.76 -8.58
N LYS A 150 -3.41 -31.59 -8.34
CA LYS A 150 -4.61 -31.10 -9.05
C LYS A 150 -4.28 -30.07 -10.14
N LEU A 151 -2.98 -29.80 -10.39
CA LEU A 151 -2.50 -28.80 -11.32
C LEU A 151 -1.85 -29.43 -12.55
N SER A 152 -1.84 -28.69 -13.67
CA SER A 152 -1.01 -29.00 -14.83
C SER A 152 0.46 -28.70 -14.56
N GLU A 153 1.37 -29.19 -15.40
CA GLU A 153 2.81 -28.92 -15.31
C GLU A 153 3.11 -27.41 -15.45
N ASP A 154 2.42 -26.72 -16.35
CA ASP A 154 2.56 -25.27 -16.54
C ASP A 154 2.11 -24.48 -15.31
N ASP A 155 1.01 -24.90 -14.67
CA ASP A 155 0.50 -24.26 -13.46
C ASP A 155 1.45 -24.50 -12.26
N ILE A 156 2.09 -25.67 -12.16
CA ILE A 156 3.11 -25.96 -11.17
C ILE A 156 4.35 -25.06 -11.37
N ASN A 157 4.79 -24.88 -12.61
CA ASN A 157 5.90 -23.97 -12.93
C ASN A 157 5.59 -22.52 -12.52
N LEU A 158 4.35 -22.06 -12.68
CA LEU A 158 3.92 -20.74 -12.20
C LEU A 158 3.90 -20.64 -10.67
N LEU A 159 3.43 -21.71 -10.01
CA LEU A 159 3.42 -21.77 -8.55
C LEU A 159 4.85 -21.72 -7.97
N ASP A 160 5.81 -22.42 -8.62
CA ASP A 160 7.22 -22.38 -8.24
C ASP A 160 7.83 -20.98 -8.41
N LYS A 161 7.50 -20.29 -9.51
CA LYS A 161 7.90 -18.88 -9.71
C LYS A 161 7.35 -17.98 -8.62
N LEU A 162 6.06 -18.11 -8.28
CA LEU A 162 5.46 -17.34 -7.18
C LEU A 162 6.10 -17.64 -5.83
N SER A 163 6.49 -18.87 -5.58
CA SER A 163 7.20 -19.26 -4.34
C SER A 163 8.59 -18.64 -4.24
N ALA A 164 9.26 -18.44 -5.39
CA ALA A 164 10.59 -17.86 -5.52
C ALA A 164 10.58 -16.34 -5.76
N TRP A 165 9.39 -15.73 -5.97
CA TRP A 165 9.24 -14.32 -6.28
C TRP A 165 9.85 -13.44 -5.19
N ASP A 166 10.58 -12.40 -5.59
CA ASP A 166 11.23 -11.43 -4.72
C ASP A 166 10.32 -10.25 -4.30
N GLY A 167 9.10 -10.20 -4.85
CA GLY A 167 8.11 -9.15 -4.54
C GLY A 167 8.18 -7.94 -5.45
N ASP A 168 9.07 -7.94 -6.46
CA ASP A 168 9.19 -6.83 -7.39
C ASP A 168 8.05 -6.83 -8.42
N ALA A 169 7.37 -5.68 -8.56
CA ALA A 169 6.26 -5.45 -9.47
C ALA A 169 6.69 -4.50 -10.61
N HIS A 170 7.72 -4.88 -11.35
CA HIS A 170 8.14 -4.18 -12.57
C HIS A 170 7.29 -4.60 -13.77
N LEU A 171 7.31 -3.82 -14.86
CA LEU A 171 6.45 -3.98 -16.04
C LEU A 171 6.43 -5.41 -16.64
N LYS A 172 7.52 -6.15 -16.54
CA LYS A 172 7.63 -7.50 -17.12
C LYS A 172 7.42 -8.64 -16.12
N SER A 173 7.08 -8.32 -14.87
CA SER A 173 6.78 -9.33 -13.86
C SER A 173 5.51 -10.09 -14.20
N VAL A 174 5.64 -11.39 -14.42
CA VAL A 174 4.52 -12.33 -14.53
C VAL A 174 3.98 -12.64 -13.14
N GLU A 175 4.88 -12.75 -12.18
CA GLU A 175 4.58 -13.08 -10.80
C GLU A 175 3.66 -12.04 -10.16
N ALA A 176 3.90 -10.74 -10.39
CA ALA A 176 3.04 -9.66 -9.92
C ALA A 176 1.61 -9.79 -10.46
N THR A 177 1.45 -10.08 -11.76
CA THR A 177 0.16 -10.26 -12.40
C THR A 177 -0.60 -11.44 -11.78
N VAL A 178 0.04 -12.61 -11.70
CA VAL A 178 -0.58 -13.82 -11.16
C VAL A 178 -0.89 -13.65 -9.67
N PHE A 179 0.02 -13.07 -8.89
CA PHE A 179 -0.17 -12.80 -7.46
C PHE A 179 -1.41 -11.91 -7.24
N HIS A 180 -1.51 -10.76 -7.89
CA HIS A 180 -2.63 -9.85 -7.66
C HIS A 180 -3.96 -10.42 -8.13
N ARG A 181 -3.97 -11.19 -9.23
CA ARG A 181 -5.17 -11.90 -9.67
C ARG A 181 -5.58 -12.98 -8.68
N TRP A 182 -4.62 -13.74 -8.15
CA TRP A 182 -4.86 -14.72 -7.09
C TRP A 182 -5.41 -14.09 -5.82
N ILE A 183 -4.85 -12.97 -5.36
CA ILE A 183 -5.34 -12.27 -4.18
C ILE A 183 -6.79 -11.79 -4.36
N TYR A 184 -7.17 -11.32 -5.56
CA TYR A 184 -8.57 -11.00 -5.84
C TYR A 184 -9.50 -12.20 -5.59
N PHE A 185 -9.19 -13.35 -6.17
CA PHE A 185 -10.01 -14.56 -5.99
C PHE A 185 -9.91 -15.13 -4.58
N PHE A 186 -8.77 -15.00 -3.93
CA PHE A 186 -8.62 -15.37 -2.53
C PHE A 186 -9.55 -14.55 -1.62
N LEU A 187 -9.62 -13.25 -1.82
CA LEU A 187 -10.56 -12.38 -1.11
C LEU A 187 -12.02 -12.71 -1.46
N LYS A 188 -12.29 -12.95 -2.74
CA LYS A 188 -13.62 -13.29 -3.22
C LYS A 188 -14.12 -14.59 -2.59
N ASN A 189 -13.35 -15.67 -2.69
CA ASN A 189 -13.74 -16.98 -2.18
C ASN A 189 -13.74 -17.06 -0.64
N THR A 190 -13.17 -16.05 0.04
CA THR A 190 -13.12 -15.97 1.51
C THR A 190 -14.28 -15.16 2.07
N PHE A 191 -14.81 -14.17 1.33
CA PHE A 191 -15.70 -13.17 1.93
C PHE A 191 -16.99 -12.90 1.15
N GLU A 192 -17.05 -13.21 -0.16
CA GLU A 192 -18.22 -12.79 -0.98
C GLU A 192 -19.49 -13.58 -0.63
N ASP A 193 -19.38 -14.82 -0.22
CA ASP A 193 -20.50 -15.68 0.12
C ASP A 193 -21.30 -15.18 1.34
N GLU A 194 -20.61 -14.67 2.39
CA GLU A 194 -21.28 -14.05 3.53
C GLU A 194 -21.65 -12.58 3.28
N LEU A 195 -20.81 -11.84 2.58
CA LEU A 195 -21.07 -10.42 2.33
C LEU A 195 -22.12 -10.20 1.24
N GLY A 196 -22.22 -11.13 0.30
CA GLY A 196 -22.89 -10.91 -0.97
C GLY A 196 -22.09 -10.01 -1.92
N PRO A 197 -22.40 -10.06 -3.24
CA PRO A 197 -21.58 -9.40 -4.25
C PRO A 197 -21.51 -7.88 -4.10
N GLU A 198 -22.57 -7.23 -3.64
CA GLU A 198 -22.62 -5.77 -3.49
C GLU A 198 -21.72 -5.28 -2.35
N LEU A 199 -21.82 -5.87 -1.15
CA LEU A 199 -20.97 -5.51 -0.02
C LEU A 199 -19.52 -5.94 -0.25
N PHE A 200 -19.29 -7.04 -0.96
CA PHE A 200 -17.94 -7.44 -1.35
C PHE A 200 -17.26 -6.38 -2.23
N GLN A 201 -17.96 -5.82 -3.22
CA GLN A 201 -17.42 -4.72 -4.02
C GLN A 201 -17.11 -3.48 -3.15
N GLN A 202 -17.99 -3.12 -2.22
CA GLN A 202 -17.73 -2.03 -1.28
C GLN A 202 -16.52 -2.34 -0.39
N PHE A 203 -16.40 -3.55 0.13
CA PHE A 203 -15.26 -4.01 0.93
C PHE A 203 -13.92 -3.81 0.19
N LEU A 204 -13.86 -4.13 -1.11
CA LEU A 204 -12.66 -3.93 -1.93
C LEU A 204 -12.25 -2.45 -2.10
N THR A 205 -13.16 -1.50 -1.91
CA THR A 205 -12.85 -0.06 -1.95
C THR A 205 -12.32 0.49 -0.63
N THR A 206 -12.48 -0.25 0.47
CA THR A 206 -12.04 0.18 1.81
C THR A 206 -10.56 -0.09 2.06
N HIS A 207 -10.00 0.49 3.11
CA HIS A 207 -8.67 0.09 3.60
C HIS A 207 -8.69 -1.21 4.43
N PHE A 208 -9.86 -1.76 4.71
CA PHE A 208 -10.00 -2.92 5.58
C PHE A 208 -9.37 -4.19 4.99
N HIS A 209 -9.63 -4.48 3.71
CA HIS A 209 -9.05 -5.65 3.05
C HIS A 209 -7.53 -5.64 3.05
N LYS A 210 -6.88 -4.48 2.95
CA LYS A 210 -5.41 -4.35 3.02
C LYS A 210 -4.82 -4.93 4.31
N ARG A 211 -5.56 -4.80 5.41
CA ARG A 211 -5.16 -5.30 6.73
C ARG A 211 -5.46 -6.77 6.92
N LEU A 212 -6.39 -7.33 6.13
CA LEU A 212 -6.81 -8.72 6.27
C LEU A 212 -5.96 -9.69 5.46
N ILE A 213 -5.42 -9.28 4.30
CA ILE A 213 -4.73 -10.20 3.37
C ILE A 213 -3.59 -10.96 4.08
N ALA A 214 -2.65 -10.26 4.70
CA ALA A 214 -1.50 -10.92 5.36
C ALA A 214 -1.91 -11.78 6.57
N PRO A 215 -2.75 -11.31 7.52
CA PRO A 215 -3.26 -12.15 8.60
C PRO A 215 -4.03 -13.38 8.12
N MET A 216 -4.88 -13.25 7.10
CA MET A 216 -5.64 -14.37 6.55
C MET A 216 -4.73 -15.37 5.84
N ALA A 217 -3.68 -14.90 5.14
CA ALA A 217 -2.69 -15.78 4.56
C ALA A 217 -1.92 -16.62 5.61
N GLN A 218 -1.86 -16.18 6.86
CA GLN A 218 -1.22 -16.91 7.97
C GLN A 218 -2.22 -17.73 8.80
N LYS A 219 -3.46 -17.26 8.94
CA LYS A 219 -4.47 -17.86 9.82
C LYS A 219 -4.84 -19.27 9.37
N LYS A 220 -4.69 -20.26 10.26
CA LYS A 220 -4.99 -21.66 9.95
C LYS A 220 -6.49 -21.96 9.96
N GLU A 221 -7.16 -21.57 11.04
CA GLU A 221 -8.57 -21.84 11.28
C GLU A 221 -9.37 -20.52 11.26
N SER A 222 -10.47 -20.51 10.54
CA SER A 222 -11.42 -19.39 10.48
C SER A 222 -12.76 -19.89 10.00
N VAL A 223 -13.82 -19.28 10.48
CA VAL A 223 -15.19 -19.51 9.96
C VAL A 223 -15.34 -19.04 8.51
N TRP A 224 -14.48 -18.12 8.07
CA TRP A 224 -14.45 -17.57 6.72
C TRP A 224 -13.85 -18.51 5.65
N TRP A 225 -13.43 -19.73 6.03
CA TRP A 225 -12.95 -20.71 5.06
C TRP A 225 -14.06 -21.58 4.48
N ASP A 226 -15.19 -21.65 5.16
CA ASP A 226 -16.35 -22.39 4.70
C ASP A 226 -17.18 -21.52 3.74
N ASN A 227 -17.56 -22.06 2.60
CA ASN A 227 -18.44 -21.35 1.67
C ASN A 227 -19.89 -21.54 2.13
N ALA A 228 -20.48 -20.51 2.70
CA ALA A 228 -21.83 -20.52 3.23
C ALA A 228 -22.92 -20.88 2.19
N LEU A 229 -22.59 -20.92 0.89
CA LEU A 229 -23.50 -21.30 -0.19
C LEU A 229 -23.42 -22.78 -0.55
N THR A 230 -22.48 -23.56 0.02
CA THR A 230 -22.36 -25.00 -0.20
C THR A 230 -22.98 -25.77 0.98
N GLU A 231 -24.01 -26.63 0.72
CA GLU A 231 -24.73 -27.33 1.79
C GLU A 231 -24.08 -28.66 2.21
N GLU A 232 -23.37 -29.32 1.30
CA GLU A 232 -22.84 -30.69 1.50
C GLU A 232 -21.34 -30.73 1.81
N THR A 233 -20.65 -29.62 1.72
CA THR A 233 -19.19 -29.53 1.87
C THR A 233 -18.85 -28.42 2.85
N ILE A 234 -17.95 -28.69 3.77
CA ILE A 234 -17.32 -27.69 4.64
C ILE A 234 -15.91 -27.48 4.11
N GLU A 235 -15.68 -26.33 3.49
CA GLU A 235 -14.39 -25.98 2.96
C GLU A 235 -13.43 -25.60 4.08
N ASN A 236 -12.16 -25.75 3.80
CA ASN A 236 -11.07 -25.32 4.65
C ASN A 236 -10.12 -24.41 3.86
N LYS A 237 -9.18 -23.81 4.56
CA LYS A 237 -8.21 -22.89 3.95
C LYS A 237 -7.54 -23.42 2.68
N LYS A 238 -7.19 -24.72 2.63
CA LYS A 238 -6.52 -25.31 1.46
C LYS A 238 -7.43 -25.37 0.25
N ASP A 239 -8.72 -25.58 0.48
CA ASP A 239 -9.72 -25.62 -0.58
C ASP A 239 -9.90 -24.21 -1.16
N ILE A 240 -10.05 -23.18 -0.30
CA ILE A 240 -10.13 -21.77 -0.72
C ILE A 240 -8.86 -21.33 -1.47
N VAL A 241 -7.69 -21.65 -0.96
CA VAL A 241 -6.41 -21.28 -1.58
C VAL A 241 -6.26 -21.93 -2.97
N LEU A 242 -6.58 -23.23 -3.08
CA LEU A 242 -6.50 -23.94 -4.36
C LEU A 242 -7.53 -23.44 -5.36
N SER A 243 -8.80 -23.33 -4.97
CA SER A 243 -9.85 -22.84 -5.87
C SER A 243 -9.57 -21.44 -6.36
N SER A 244 -9.11 -20.55 -5.48
CA SER A 244 -8.72 -19.18 -5.85
C SER A 244 -7.55 -19.14 -6.82
N PHE A 245 -6.57 -20.02 -6.67
CA PHE A 245 -5.44 -20.12 -7.60
C PHE A 245 -5.89 -20.57 -8.99
N VAL A 246 -6.67 -21.64 -9.05
CA VAL A 246 -7.21 -22.16 -10.33
C VAL A 246 -8.06 -21.10 -11.04
N MET A 247 -8.99 -20.45 -10.32
CA MET A 247 -9.81 -19.36 -10.88
C MET A 247 -8.97 -18.19 -11.38
N ALA A 248 -7.89 -17.86 -10.69
CA ALA A 248 -6.97 -16.81 -11.13
C ALA A 248 -6.29 -17.18 -12.46
N LEU A 249 -5.80 -18.41 -12.59
CA LEU A 249 -5.16 -18.88 -13.83
C LEU A 249 -6.13 -18.96 -15.00
N GLU A 250 -7.34 -19.47 -14.77
CA GLU A 250 -8.40 -19.53 -15.79
C GLU A 250 -8.75 -18.12 -16.28
N SER A 251 -8.97 -17.20 -15.36
CA SER A 251 -9.25 -15.79 -15.70
C SER A 251 -8.11 -15.15 -16.50
N LEU A 252 -6.86 -15.40 -16.15
CA LEU A 252 -5.71 -14.86 -16.89
C LEU A 252 -5.56 -15.50 -18.28
N LYS A 253 -5.88 -16.80 -18.42
CA LYS A 253 -5.94 -17.46 -19.74
C LYS A 253 -7.01 -16.83 -20.64
N GLU A 254 -8.18 -16.56 -20.10
CA GLU A 254 -9.28 -15.90 -20.83
C GLU A 254 -8.91 -14.47 -21.25
N GLU A 255 -8.28 -13.70 -20.37
CA GLU A 255 -7.97 -12.29 -20.58
C GLU A 255 -6.71 -12.07 -21.43
N LEU A 256 -5.63 -12.80 -21.14
CA LEU A 256 -4.28 -12.57 -21.70
C LEU A 256 -3.82 -13.69 -22.66
N GLY A 257 -4.62 -14.76 -22.81
CA GLY A 257 -4.33 -15.92 -23.66
C GLY A 257 -3.54 -17.02 -22.95
N GLU A 258 -3.39 -18.16 -23.61
CA GLU A 258 -2.87 -19.40 -23.04
C GLU A 258 -1.41 -19.35 -22.55
N SER A 259 -0.60 -18.45 -23.11
CA SER A 259 0.84 -18.40 -22.81
C SER A 259 1.13 -17.57 -21.57
N SER A 260 1.35 -18.22 -20.44
CA SER A 260 1.64 -17.56 -19.15
C SER A 260 2.85 -16.63 -19.18
N SER A 261 3.83 -16.88 -20.05
CA SER A 261 5.00 -16.00 -20.22
C SER A 261 4.64 -14.60 -20.77
N LYS A 262 3.42 -14.41 -21.28
CA LYS A 262 2.91 -13.14 -21.78
C LYS A 262 2.05 -12.39 -20.76
N TRP A 263 1.79 -12.96 -19.59
CA TRP A 263 0.98 -12.35 -18.54
C TRP A 263 1.79 -11.32 -17.75
N THR A 264 2.43 -10.41 -18.45
CA THR A 264 3.29 -9.40 -17.84
C THR A 264 2.49 -8.26 -17.21
N TRP A 265 3.04 -7.65 -16.17
CA TRP A 265 2.38 -6.60 -15.37
C TRP A 265 1.93 -5.40 -16.20
N ASP A 266 2.69 -5.04 -17.24
CA ASP A 266 2.36 -3.97 -18.18
C ASP A 266 1.06 -4.20 -18.98
N LYS A 267 0.50 -5.40 -18.97
CA LYS A 267 -0.77 -5.72 -19.65
C LYS A 267 -1.99 -5.37 -18.80
N VAL A 268 -1.83 -5.38 -17.49
CA VAL A 268 -2.95 -5.25 -16.55
C VAL A 268 -2.83 -4.05 -15.61
N HIS A 269 -1.67 -3.39 -15.55
CA HIS A 269 -1.41 -2.28 -14.64
C HIS A 269 -1.07 -0.99 -15.39
N THR A 270 -2.02 -0.05 -15.39
CA THR A 270 -1.93 1.17 -16.18
C THR A 270 -2.30 2.40 -15.37
N LEU A 271 -1.69 3.52 -15.73
CA LEU A 271 -1.97 4.85 -15.18
C LEU A 271 -2.53 5.75 -16.27
N GLU A 272 -3.60 6.45 -15.97
CA GLU A 272 -4.15 7.53 -16.78
C GLU A 272 -4.37 8.75 -15.89
N HIS A 273 -3.80 9.88 -16.27
CA HIS A 273 -4.09 11.16 -15.65
C HIS A 273 -5.28 11.81 -16.33
N GLY A 274 -6.41 11.82 -15.64
CA GLY A 274 -7.65 12.38 -16.13
C GLY A 274 -7.68 13.91 -16.08
N HIS A 275 -8.12 14.53 -17.16
CA HIS A 275 -8.44 15.96 -17.22
C HIS A 275 -9.96 16.17 -17.12
N PRO A 276 -10.48 17.24 -16.49
CA PRO A 276 -11.93 17.47 -16.42
C PRO A 276 -12.65 17.44 -17.77
N ILE A 277 -12.06 18.02 -18.81
CA ILE A 277 -12.62 17.98 -20.18
C ILE A 277 -12.55 16.57 -20.77
N GLY A 278 -11.54 15.78 -20.42
CA GLY A 278 -11.36 14.40 -20.86
C GLY A 278 -12.37 13.40 -20.26
N GLN A 279 -13.26 13.85 -19.36
CA GLN A 279 -14.40 13.04 -18.91
C GLN A 279 -15.45 12.85 -20.01
N VAL A 280 -15.45 13.71 -21.03
CA VAL A 280 -16.23 13.53 -22.24
C VAL A 280 -15.45 12.63 -23.20
N ASP A 281 -15.96 11.46 -23.54
CA ASP A 281 -15.26 10.42 -24.31
C ASP A 281 -14.59 10.94 -25.58
N MET A 282 -15.26 11.82 -26.32
CA MET A 282 -14.74 12.43 -27.56
C MET A 282 -13.46 13.24 -27.31
N PHE A 283 -13.26 13.77 -26.12
CA PHE A 283 -12.10 14.61 -25.77
C PHE A 283 -11.05 13.87 -24.94
N ARG A 284 -11.33 12.63 -24.52
CA ARG A 284 -10.45 11.87 -23.64
C ARG A 284 -9.04 11.74 -24.19
N SER A 285 -8.90 11.35 -25.45
CA SER A 285 -7.58 11.16 -26.09
C SER A 285 -6.79 12.46 -26.30
N PHE A 286 -7.43 13.62 -26.22
CA PHE A 286 -6.78 14.92 -26.37
C PHE A 286 -6.32 15.52 -25.04
N PHE A 287 -7.06 15.25 -23.96
CA PHE A 287 -6.85 15.93 -22.69
C PHE A 287 -6.32 15.01 -21.59
N ASN A 288 -6.60 13.71 -21.63
CA ASN A 288 -6.00 12.78 -20.68
C ASN A 288 -4.60 12.38 -21.11
N VAL A 289 -3.74 12.13 -20.13
CA VAL A 289 -2.39 11.60 -20.36
C VAL A 289 -2.39 10.13 -20.01
N GLY A 290 -2.15 9.27 -20.98
CA GLY A 290 -2.24 7.82 -20.86
C GLY A 290 -3.50 7.24 -21.57
N PRO A 291 -3.93 6.00 -21.22
CA PRO A 291 -3.29 5.11 -20.26
C PRO A 291 -1.94 4.58 -20.76
N PHE A 292 -0.98 4.46 -19.84
CA PHE A 292 0.31 3.84 -20.09
C PHE A 292 0.68 2.90 -18.94
N PRO A 293 1.45 1.83 -19.19
CA PRO A 293 1.87 0.92 -18.15
C PRO A 293 2.88 1.57 -17.21
N VAL A 294 2.83 1.22 -15.93
CA VAL A 294 3.73 1.75 -14.89
C VAL A 294 4.25 0.64 -13.99
N ASP A 295 5.50 0.80 -13.53
CA ASP A 295 6.06 -0.02 -12.45
C ASP A 295 5.39 0.31 -11.11
N GLY A 296 5.53 -0.59 -10.16
CA GLY A 296 4.95 -0.45 -8.84
C GLY A 296 3.62 -1.17 -8.70
N THR A 297 3.10 -1.13 -7.51
CA THR A 297 1.83 -1.77 -7.15
C THR A 297 1.29 -1.14 -5.87
N ARG A 298 0.35 -1.80 -5.22
CA ARG A 298 -0.22 -1.40 -3.92
C ARG A 298 0.79 -1.67 -2.81
N GLU A 299 0.86 -0.76 -1.83
CA GLU A 299 1.62 -0.93 -0.58
C GLU A 299 3.14 -1.17 -0.78
N VAL A 300 3.71 -0.63 -1.86
CA VAL A 300 5.15 -0.49 -2.10
C VAL A 300 5.57 0.97 -2.01
N ILE A 301 6.86 1.29 -2.04
CA ILE A 301 7.35 2.69 -2.00
C ILE A 301 6.86 3.44 -3.24
N ASN A 302 7.02 2.87 -4.42
CA ASN A 302 6.37 3.34 -5.65
C ASN A 302 4.88 2.95 -5.67
N ASN A 303 4.10 3.54 -4.77
CA ASN A 303 2.72 3.12 -4.49
C ASN A 303 1.77 3.55 -5.61
N MET A 304 1.58 2.69 -6.58
CA MET A 304 0.60 2.83 -7.67
C MET A 304 -0.68 2.08 -7.29
N PHE A 305 -1.47 2.71 -6.41
CA PHE A 305 -2.66 2.08 -5.82
C PHE A 305 -3.78 1.88 -6.84
N PHE A 306 -4.38 0.70 -6.79
CA PHE A 306 -5.59 0.33 -7.53
C PHE A 306 -6.56 -0.45 -6.64
N THR A 307 -7.83 -0.48 -7.04
CA THR A 307 -8.84 -1.36 -6.43
C THR A 307 -8.92 -2.66 -7.22
N TYR A 308 -8.98 -3.79 -6.53
CA TYR A 308 -9.23 -5.08 -7.17
C TYR A 308 -10.60 -5.10 -7.83
N THR A 309 -10.67 -5.57 -9.06
CA THR A 309 -11.89 -5.65 -9.87
C THR A 309 -12.04 -7.02 -10.54
N ALA A 310 -13.26 -7.37 -10.91
CA ALA A 310 -13.56 -8.65 -11.54
C ALA A 310 -12.91 -8.79 -12.93
N ASP A 311 -12.72 -7.68 -13.64
CA ASP A 311 -12.10 -7.65 -14.96
C ASP A 311 -10.56 -7.79 -14.93
N GLY A 312 -9.94 -7.89 -13.75
CA GLY A 312 -8.50 -8.05 -13.59
C GLY A 312 -7.64 -6.84 -13.97
N GLN A 313 -8.27 -5.74 -14.39
CA GLN A 313 -7.58 -4.52 -14.79
C GLN A 313 -7.19 -3.70 -13.55
N ASN A 314 -5.91 -3.67 -13.24
CA ASN A 314 -5.36 -2.97 -12.08
C ASN A 314 -5.06 -1.51 -12.43
N LYS A 315 -6.11 -0.74 -12.74
CA LYS A 315 -6.00 0.69 -13.11
C LYS A 315 -5.63 1.52 -11.90
N VAL A 316 -4.55 2.28 -12.00
CA VAL A 316 -4.09 3.17 -10.93
C VAL A 316 -5.12 4.25 -10.67
N SER A 317 -5.57 4.36 -9.44
CA SER A 317 -6.53 5.38 -8.97
C SER A 317 -5.87 6.44 -8.10
N SER A 318 -4.73 6.14 -7.48
CA SER A 318 -3.91 7.09 -6.73
C SER A 318 -2.46 6.65 -6.66
N GLY A 319 -1.55 7.63 -6.56
CA GLY A 319 -0.13 7.38 -6.52
C GLY A 319 0.66 8.62 -6.09
N PRO A 320 2.00 8.58 -6.16
CA PRO A 320 2.83 9.73 -5.85
C PRO A 320 2.54 10.90 -6.78
N SER A 321 2.00 11.99 -6.23
CA SER A 321 1.67 13.20 -7.00
C SER A 321 2.83 14.19 -7.13
N THR A 322 3.76 14.13 -6.19
CA THR A 322 4.98 14.96 -6.19
C THR A 322 6.12 14.14 -5.63
N ARG A 323 7.25 14.12 -6.32
CA ARG A 323 8.50 13.56 -5.82
C ARG A 323 9.52 14.66 -5.75
N ARG A 324 10.16 14.79 -4.59
CA ARG A 324 11.21 15.78 -4.34
C ARG A 324 12.38 15.12 -3.65
N ILE A 325 13.57 15.48 -4.07
CA ILE A 325 14.82 15.12 -3.40
C ILE A 325 15.59 16.41 -3.20
N VAL A 326 15.81 16.75 -1.95
CA VAL A 326 16.60 17.93 -1.54
C VAL A 326 17.93 17.43 -1.00
N ASP A 327 19.01 17.79 -1.68
CA ASP A 327 20.36 17.51 -1.23
C ASP A 327 20.91 18.76 -0.53
N PHE A 328 21.04 18.72 0.77
CA PHE A 328 21.52 19.87 1.56
C PHE A 328 23.01 20.17 1.34
N SER A 329 23.79 19.24 0.77
CA SER A 329 25.17 19.48 0.35
C SER A 329 25.25 20.18 -1.00
N ASP A 330 24.19 20.11 -1.82
CA ASP A 330 24.09 20.68 -3.17
C ASP A 330 22.65 21.10 -3.49
N ILE A 331 22.16 22.10 -2.73
CA ILE A 331 20.75 22.53 -2.78
C ILE A 331 20.31 22.96 -4.16
N GLU A 332 21.17 23.64 -4.94
CA GLU A 332 20.86 24.14 -6.28
C GLU A 332 20.56 23.01 -7.29
N ASN A 333 21.07 21.80 -7.04
CA ASN A 333 20.82 20.62 -7.86
C ASN A 333 19.77 19.67 -7.27
N SER A 334 18.96 20.13 -6.32
CA SER A 334 17.77 19.42 -5.86
C SER A 334 16.78 19.22 -6.99
N VAL A 335 16.02 18.12 -6.93
CA VAL A 335 15.09 17.76 -8.00
C VAL A 335 13.66 17.66 -7.49
N SER A 336 12.72 18.05 -8.35
CA SER A 336 11.28 17.91 -8.08
C SER A 336 10.54 17.57 -9.37
N ILE A 337 9.54 16.70 -9.28
CA ILE A 337 8.70 16.36 -10.42
C ILE A 337 7.22 16.37 -10.01
N LEU A 338 6.38 16.87 -10.90
CA LEU A 338 4.93 16.72 -10.90
C LEU A 338 4.52 15.83 -12.09
N PRO A 339 3.56 14.91 -11.95
CA PRO A 339 3.25 13.89 -12.97
C PRO A 339 2.87 14.45 -14.33
N THR A 340 2.13 15.58 -14.38
CA THR A 340 1.59 16.17 -15.63
C THR A 340 2.01 17.62 -15.83
N GLY A 341 2.95 18.12 -15.03
CA GLY A 341 3.30 19.56 -15.05
C GLY A 341 2.13 20.45 -14.60
N GLN A 342 2.15 21.72 -14.98
CA GLN A 342 1.20 22.73 -14.49
C GLN A 342 0.47 23.49 -15.61
N SER A 343 0.84 23.32 -16.89
CA SER A 343 0.31 24.17 -17.95
C SER A 343 -1.18 23.94 -18.25
N GLY A 344 -1.70 22.73 -18.05
CA GLY A 344 -3.05 22.33 -18.47
C GLY A 344 -3.28 22.44 -19.99
N ASN A 345 -2.24 22.78 -20.76
CA ASN A 345 -2.30 22.90 -22.20
C ASN A 345 -1.85 21.59 -22.87
N PRO A 346 -2.73 20.87 -23.59
CA PRO A 346 -2.39 19.61 -24.24
C PRO A 346 -1.31 19.73 -25.33
N PHE A 347 -0.99 20.95 -25.76
CA PHE A 347 0.04 21.24 -26.75
C PHE A 347 1.32 21.80 -26.12
N SER A 348 1.41 21.85 -24.80
CA SER A 348 2.62 22.28 -24.12
C SER A 348 3.76 21.28 -24.38
N PRO A 349 4.97 21.74 -24.66
CA PRO A 349 6.15 20.85 -24.76
C PRO A 349 6.67 20.39 -23.39
N TYR A 350 6.08 20.88 -22.28
CA TYR A 350 6.50 20.62 -20.89
C TYR A 350 5.39 19.96 -20.10
#